data_ce531c84f190f949e542139569741746
#
_entry.id   ce531c84f190f949e542139569741746
#
_cell.length_a   1.000
_cell.length_b   1.000
_cell.length_c   1.000
_cell.angle_alpha   90.00
_cell.angle_beta   90.00
_cell.angle_gamma   90.00
#
_symmetry.space_group_name_H-M   'P 1'
#
loop_
_entity.id
_entity.type
_entity.pdbx_description
1 polymer ?
#
loop_
_entity_poly.entity_id
_entity_poly.type
_entity_poly.pdbx_seq_one_letter_code
_entity_poly.pdbx_strand_id
1 'polypeptide(L)'
;MTTTGNPLDGVVASIIVCTLLGVLIEKSAYKPLRGASPLAVLITAIGVSYLLQSLAQLIFESKSKPVPGWRFGDIPFLKAYGINTSAVVTLVAGAIIMIALTVFINVTRTGRAMLAVSEDRDAAKLMGINVNRIITITFAIGSALAAFAGMFYLLQIPNAEPTLGAMPGIKAFTAAVIGGIGSIPGAMLGGILLGVIEKFCLSVPVLAPYTTALEFSLLIVILLVRPTGILGKKLREKV
;
A
#
# COMPACT_ATOMS: atom_id res chain seq x y z
N MET A 1 -19.09 10.13 3.53
CA MET A 1 -20.07 9.06 3.77
C MET A 1 -21.30 9.55 4.54
N THR A 2 -21.18 10.48 5.44
CA THR A 2 -22.31 11.03 6.20
C THR A 2 -23.19 12.02 5.43
N THR A 3 -22.74 12.54 4.29
CA THR A 3 -23.46 13.59 3.53
C THR A 3 -24.24 13.09 2.32
N THR A 4 -23.96 11.90 1.79
CA THR A 4 -24.53 11.49 0.48
C THR A 4 -25.36 10.20 0.54
N GLY A 5 -25.49 9.54 1.69
CA GLY A 5 -26.37 8.36 1.86
C GLY A 5 -25.94 7.08 1.10
N ASN A 6 -25.19 7.20 0.02
CA ASN A 6 -24.70 6.06 -0.78
C ASN A 6 -23.23 5.77 -0.48
N PRO A 7 -22.88 4.54 -0.06
CA PRO A 7 -21.50 4.17 0.23
C PRO A 7 -20.58 4.20 -1.01
N LEU A 8 -21.12 3.99 -2.21
CA LEU A 8 -20.39 4.05 -3.48
C LEU A 8 -19.82 5.45 -3.76
N ASP A 9 -20.58 6.51 -3.49
CA ASP A 9 -20.13 7.88 -3.70
C ASP A 9 -18.93 8.21 -2.79
N GLY A 10 -18.92 7.68 -1.56
CA GLY A 10 -17.81 7.82 -0.64
C GLY A 10 -16.52 7.12 -1.14
N VAL A 11 -16.66 5.94 -1.76
CA VAL A 11 -15.54 5.21 -2.37
C VAL A 11 -14.95 6.00 -3.52
N VAL A 12 -15.78 6.43 -4.47
CA VAL A 12 -15.34 7.20 -5.64
C VAL A 12 -14.67 8.52 -5.18
N ALA A 13 -15.29 9.22 -4.26
CA ALA A 13 -14.72 10.45 -3.70
C ALA A 13 -13.35 10.20 -3.04
N SER A 14 -13.20 9.14 -2.25
CA SER A 14 -11.93 8.82 -1.62
C SER A 14 -10.82 8.50 -2.64
N ILE A 15 -11.12 7.76 -3.70
CA ILE A 15 -10.17 7.44 -4.77
C ILE A 15 -9.73 8.73 -5.48
N ILE A 16 -10.68 9.62 -5.82
CA ILE A 16 -10.37 10.88 -6.51
C ILE A 16 -9.50 11.76 -5.61
N VAL A 17 -9.88 11.96 -4.35
CA VAL A 17 -9.14 12.81 -3.41
C VAL A 17 -7.75 12.25 -3.16
N CYS A 18 -7.60 10.94 -2.89
CA CYS A 18 -6.30 10.32 -2.68
C CYS A 18 -5.41 10.41 -3.93
N THR A 19 -5.97 10.20 -5.12
CA THR A 19 -5.22 10.32 -6.38
C THR A 19 -4.73 11.75 -6.60
N LEU A 20 -5.58 12.74 -6.37
CA LEU A 20 -5.22 14.16 -6.50
C LEU A 20 -4.15 14.55 -5.47
N LEU A 21 -4.30 14.13 -4.22
CA LEU A 21 -3.30 14.34 -3.17
C LEU A 21 -1.97 13.67 -3.53
N GLY A 22 -1.97 12.45 -4.03
CA GLY A 22 -0.76 11.75 -4.44
C GLY A 22 -0.02 12.46 -5.57
N VAL A 23 -0.74 12.95 -6.58
CA VAL A 23 -0.15 13.76 -7.67
C VAL A 23 0.37 15.11 -7.16
N LEU A 24 -0.33 15.73 -6.22
CA LEU A 24 0.09 16.99 -5.60
C LEU A 24 1.38 16.79 -4.80
N ILE A 25 1.46 15.75 -3.97
CA ILE A 25 2.64 15.40 -3.19
C ILE A 25 3.82 15.08 -4.12
N GLU A 26 3.58 14.32 -5.18
CA GLU A 26 4.62 14.03 -6.16
C GLU A 26 5.20 15.31 -6.76
N LYS A 27 4.35 16.22 -7.21
CA LYS A 27 4.79 17.46 -7.86
C LYS A 27 5.45 18.44 -6.90
N SER A 28 4.96 18.55 -5.65
CA SER A 28 5.45 19.52 -4.66
C SER A 28 6.65 19.02 -3.87
N ALA A 29 6.62 17.79 -3.39
CA ALA A 29 7.65 17.25 -2.50
C ALA A 29 8.69 16.39 -3.23
N TYR A 30 8.25 15.46 -4.10
CA TYR A 30 9.18 14.47 -4.69
C TYR A 30 9.85 14.94 -5.98
N LYS A 31 9.17 15.73 -6.80
CA LYS A 31 9.75 16.23 -8.06
C LYS A 31 11.04 17.03 -7.86
N PRO A 32 11.13 17.97 -6.91
CA PRO A 32 12.37 18.71 -6.65
C PRO A 32 13.50 17.83 -6.10
N LEU A 33 13.18 16.69 -5.47
CA LEU A 33 14.15 15.77 -4.85
C LEU A 33 14.64 14.65 -5.77
N ARG A 34 14.29 14.67 -7.06
CA ARG A 34 14.64 13.58 -8.00
C ARG A 34 16.15 13.38 -8.22
N GLY A 35 16.96 14.40 -7.93
CA GLY A 35 18.43 14.33 -7.96
C GLY A 35 19.09 14.16 -6.59
N ALA A 36 18.30 14.12 -5.52
CA ALA A 36 18.81 13.99 -4.15
C ALA A 36 19.14 12.52 -3.80
N SER A 37 19.86 12.35 -2.68
CA SER A 37 20.17 11.02 -2.17
C SER A 37 18.92 10.23 -1.77
N PRO A 38 18.93 8.89 -1.86
CA PRO A 38 17.79 8.06 -1.44
C PRO A 38 17.34 8.33 0.01
N LEU A 39 18.28 8.67 0.90
CA LEU A 39 17.97 9.03 2.29
C LEU A 39 17.14 10.31 2.38
N ALA A 40 17.46 11.34 1.57
CA ALA A 40 16.68 12.59 1.55
C ALA A 40 15.23 12.33 1.11
N VAL A 41 15.02 11.43 0.13
CA VAL A 41 13.68 11.03 -0.32
C VAL A 41 12.91 10.31 0.80
N LEU A 42 13.56 9.39 1.55
CA LEU A 42 12.94 8.69 2.67
C LEU A 42 12.53 9.65 3.80
N ILE A 43 13.43 10.57 4.18
CA ILE A 43 13.15 11.56 5.23
C ILE A 43 11.97 12.45 4.80
N THR A 44 11.94 12.88 3.54
CA THR A 44 10.83 13.67 2.99
C THR A 44 9.52 12.89 3.02
N ALA A 45 9.54 11.59 2.70
CA ALA A 45 8.36 10.73 2.77
C ALA A 45 7.76 10.72 4.19
N ILE A 46 8.62 10.56 5.20
CA ILE A 46 8.22 10.58 6.61
C ILE A 46 7.65 11.97 6.98
N GLY A 47 8.35 13.04 6.61
CA GLY A 47 7.91 14.41 6.86
C GLY A 47 6.55 14.73 6.24
N VAL A 48 6.33 14.36 4.97
CA VAL A 48 5.04 14.52 4.29
C VAL A 48 3.94 13.69 4.97
N SER A 49 4.26 12.47 5.42
CA SER A 49 3.30 11.64 6.16
C SER A 49 2.83 12.32 7.44
N TYR A 50 3.75 12.83 8.26
CA TYR A 50 3.41 13.57 9.49
C TYR A 50 2.65 14.86 9.20
N LEU A 51 3.03 15.60 8.16
CA LEU A 51 2.33 16.81 7.74
C LEU A 51 0.87 16.50 7.39
N LEU A 52 0.63 15.45 6.60
CA LEU A 52 -0.74 15.04 6.24
C LEU A 52 -1.55 14.56 7.45
N GLN A 53 -0.94 13.82 8.37
CA GLN A 53 -1.59 13.39 9.60
C GLN A 53 -1.97 14.60 10.46
N SER A 54 -1.07 15.56 10.63
CA SER A 54 -1.33 16.79 11.41
C SER A 54 -2.42 17.64 10.76
N LEU A 55 -2.39 17.79 9.43
CA LEU A 55 -3.45 18.49 8.71
C LEU A 55 -4.80 17.78 8.86
N ALA A 56 -4.82 16.45 8.76
CA ALA A 56 -6.05 15.69 8.97
C ALA A 56 -6.59 15.84 10.40
N GLN A 57 -5.73 15.86 11.42
CA GLN A 57 -6.12 16.11 12.80
C GLN A 57 -6.69 17.51 13.02
N LEU A 58 -6.14 18.53 12.35
CA LEU A 58 -6.65 19.90 12.41
C LEU A 58 -8.01 20.05 11.73
N ILE A 59 -8.22 19.38 10.60
CA ILE A 59 -9.47 19.53 9.80
C ILE A 59 -10.59 18.65 10.37
N PHE A 60 -10.28 17.41 10.76
CA PHE A 60 -11.29 16.41 11.15
C PHE A 60 -11.38 16.17 12.66
N GLU A 61 -10.59 16.87 13.45
CA GLU A 61 -10.34 16.61 14.87
C GLU A 61 -9.62 15.27 15.13
N SER A 62 -8.98 15.13 16.30
CA SER A 62 -8.25 13.90 16.68
C SER A 62 -9.16 12.76 17.15
N LYS A 63 -10.49 12.95 17.11
CA LYS A 63 -11.43 11.94 17.59
C LYS A 63 -11.67 10.85 16.57
N SER A 64 -11.65 9.60 17.03
CA SER A 64 -12.12 8.47 16.24
C SER A 64 -13.58 8.63 15.88
N LYS A 65 -13.91 8.54 14.60
CA LYS A 65 -15.28 8.63 14.09
C LYS A 65 -15.72 7.25 13.60
N PRO A 66 -16.82 6.70 14.14
CA PRO A 66 -17.34 5.44 13.63
C PRO A 66 -17.81 5.64 12.19
N VAL A 67 -17.31 4.78 11.30
CA VAL A 67 -17.78 4.72 9.92
C VAL A 67 -18.92 3.69 9.88
N PRO A 68 -20.14 4.07 9.45
CA PRO A 68 -21.20 3.10 9.28
C PRO A 68 -20.72 2.04 8.27
N GLY A 69 -20.43 0.85 8.77
CA GLY A 69 -19.80 -0.20 7.99
C GLY A 69 -20.70 -0.66 6.85
N TRP A 70 -20.14 -0.73 5.68
CA TRP A 70 -20.73 -1.47 4.58
C TRP A 70 -20.59 -2.95 4.94
N ARG A 71 -21.62 -3.50 5.56
CA ARG A 71 -21.66 -4.93 5.87
C ARG A 71 -22.09 -5.65 4.60
N PHE A 72 -21.17 -6.35 3.99
CA PHE A 72 -21.56 -7.39 3.04
C PHE A 72 -22.40 -8.40 3.81
N GLY A 73 -23.60 -8.68 3.30
CA GLY A 73 -24.50 -9.64 3.95
C GLY A 73 -23.76 -10.93 4.30
N ASP A 74 -24.02 -11.44 5.50
CA ASP A 74 -23.41 -12.68 5.95
C ASP A 74 -23.80 -13.81 4.97
N ILE A 75 -22.81 -14.37 4.29
CA ILE A 75 -23.01 -15.57 3.46
C ILE A 75 -23.15 -16.73 4.44
N PRO A 76 -24.34 -17.40 4.52
CA PRO A 76 -24.60 -18.40 5.54
C PRO A 76 -23.60 -19.57 5.51
N PHE A 77 -23.08 -19.90 4.35
CA PHE A 77 -22.05 -20.93 4.18
C PHE A 77 -20.71 -20.55 4.84
N LEU A 78 -20.24 -19.32 4.73
CA LEU A 78 -18.99 -18.86 5.34
C LEU A 78 -19.12 -18.75 6.86
N LYS A 79 -20.29 -18.32 7.34
CA LYS A 79 -20.59 -18.22 8.76
C LYS A 79 -20.57 -19.58 9.46
N ALA A 80 -20.98 -20.65 8.78
CA ALA A 80 -20.93 -22.03 9.29
C ALA A 80 -19.49 -22.48 9.59
N TYR A 81 -18.50 -21.94 8.88
CA TYR A 81 -17.07 -22.23 9.11
C TYR A 81 -16.35 -21.17 9.96
N GLY A 82 -17.09 -20.21 10.54
CA GLY A 82 -16.51 -19.13 11.36
C GLY A 82 -15.69 -18.11 10.55
N ILE A 83 -15.82 -18.08 9.23
CA ILE A 83 -15.05 -17.20 8.33
C ILE A 83 -15.83 -15.89 8.13
N ASN A 84 -15.16 -14.77 8.41
CA ASN A 84 -15.73 -13.46 8.20
C ASN A 84 -15.83 -13.15 6.69
N THR A 85 -17.03 -12.87 6.20
CA THR A 85 -17.29 -12.53 4.79
C THR A 85 -16.43 -11.36 4.31
N SER A 86 -16.21 -10.33 5.15
CA SER A 86 -15.36 -9.19 4.81
C SER A 86 -13.90 -9.58 4.54
N ALA A 87 -13.37 -10.58 5.26
CA ALA A 87 -12.01 -11.05 5.05
C ALA A 87 -11.84 -11.75 3.69
N VAL A 88 -12.81 -12.59 3.32
CA VAL A 88 -12.81 -13.28 2.01
C VAL A 88 -12.93 -12.27 0.87
N VAL A 89 -13.83 -11.30 0.99
CA VAL A 89 -14.01 -10.23 0.00
C VAL A 89 -12.71 -9.43 -0.17
N THR A 90 -12.05 -9.07 0.92
CA THR A 90 -10.78 -8.35 0.89
C THR A 90 -9.68 -9.16 0.20
N LEU A 91 -9.59 -10.46 0.49
CA LEU A 91 -8.58 -11.34 -0.11
C LEU A 91 -8.80 -11.51 -1.61
N VAL A 92 -10.05 -11.76 -2.02
CA VAL A 92 -10.42 -11.91 -3.43
C VAL A 92 -10.21 -10.60 -4.20
N ALA A 93 -10.65 -9.48 -3.64
CA ALA A 93 -10.43 -8.17 -4.24
C ALA A 93 -8.92 -7.84 -4.36
N GLY A 94 -8.12 -8.13 -3.34
CA GLY A 94 -6.67 -7.99 -3.37
C GLY A 94 -6.03 -8.83 -4.49
N ALA A 95 -6.46 -10.08 -4.65
CA ALA A 95 -5.98 -10.95 -5.73
C ALA A 95 -6.36 -10.41 -7.12
N ILE A 96 -7.58 -9.92 -7.30
CA ILE A 96 -8.03 -9.31 -8.55
C ILE A 96 -7.19 -8.06 -8.87
N ILE A 97 -6.99 -7.17 -7.89
CA ILE A 97 -6.17 -5.96 -8.05
C ILE A 97 -4.72 -6.33 -8.40
N MET A 98 -4.14 -7.32 -7.73
CA MET A 98 -2.78 -7.82 -8.03
C MET A 98 -2.68 -8.31 -9.48
N ILE A 99 -3.62 -9.15 -9.93
CA ILE A 99 -3.63 -9.67 -11.30
C ILE A 99 -3.79 -8.52 -12.29
N ALA A 100 -4.76 -7.63 -12.07
CA ALA A 100 -5.02 -6.48 -12.92
C ALA A 100 -3.78 -5.57 -13.04
N LEU A 101 -3.12 -5.27 -11.94
CA LEU A 101 -1.91 -4.44 -11.92
C LEU A 101 -0.73 -5.13 -12.60
N THR A 102 -0.56 -6.43 -12.38
CA THR A 102 0.50 -7.24 -13.03
C THR A 102 0.29 -7.26 -14.55
N VAL A 103 -0.93 -7.50 -15.01
CA VAL A 103 -1.29 -7.47 -16.44
C VAL A 103 -1.09 -6.06 -17.01
N PHE A 104 -1.56 -5.03 -16.30
CA PHE A 104 -1.39 -3.63 -16.72
C PHE A 104 0.08 -3.30 -16.94
N ILE A 105 0.96 -3.64 -16.00
CA ILE A 105 2.40 -3.31 -16.10
C ILE A 105 3.08 -4.08 -17.23
N ASN A 106 2.75 -5.36 -17.43
CA ASN A 106 3.43 -6.17 -18.43
C ASN A 106 2.89 -5.97 -19.85
N VAL A 107 1.60 -5.69 -20.01
CA VAL A 107 0.95 -5.65 -21.33
C VAL A 107 0.85 -4.21 -21.88
N THR A 108 0.58 -3.19 -21.04
CA THR A 108 0.34 -1.84 -21.53
C THR A 108 1.64 -1.10 -21.87
N ARG A 109 1.54 -0.14 -22.82
CA ARG A 109 2.68 0.73 -23.17
C ARG A 109 3.15 1.56 -21.97
N THR A 110 2.21 2.07 -21.16
CA THR A 110 2.53 2.83 -19.95
C THR A 110 3.20 1.98 -18.89
N GLY A 111 2.71 0.75 -18.67
CA GLY A 111 3.32 -0.19 -17.71
C GLY A 111 4.74 -0.57 -18.10
N ARG A 112 4.99 -0.89 -19.38
CA ARG A 112 6.34 -1.17 -19.89
C ARG A 112 7.27 0.05 -19.77
N ALA A 113 6.74 1.27 -19.99
CA ALA A 113 7.51 2.48 -19.76
C ALA A 113 7.83 2.68 -18.26
N MET A 114 6.95 2.28 -17.34
CA MET A 114 7.23 2.28 -15.89
C MET A 114 8.38 1.32 -15.55
N LEU A 115 8.39 0.11 -16.11
CA LEU A 115 9.48 -0.84 -15.93
C LEU A 115 10.80 -0.28 -16.47
N ALA A 116 10.81 0.26 -17.68
CA ALA A 116 12.01 0.85 -18.27
C ALA A 116 12.58 2.00 -17.42
N VAL A 117 11.71 2.89 -16.92
CA VAL A 117 12.12 4.00 -16.04
C VAL A 117 12.63 3.50 -14.68
N SER A 118 12.12 2.37 -14.18
CA SER A 118 12.58 1.77 -12.91
C SER A 118 13.94 1.12 -13.02
N GLU A 119 14.31 0.61 -14.21
CA GLU A 119 15.61 -0.01 -14.47
C GLU A 119 16.70 1.04 -14.76
N ASP A 120 16.42 1.98 -15.66
CA ASP A 120 17.36 3.03 -16.01
C ASP A 120 16.62 4.29 -16.51
N ARG A 121 16.67 5.37 -15.72
CA ARG A 121 16.00 6.62 -16.06
C ARG A 121 16.62 7.34 -17.26
N ASP A 122 17.93 7.26 -17.39
CA ASP A 122 18.63 7.99 -18.45
C ASP A 122 18.55 7.25 -19.79
N ALA A 123 18.66 5.93 -19.78
CA ALA A 123 18.37 5.10 -20.95
C ALA A 123 16.91 5.29 -21.42
N ALA A 124 15.94 5.33 -20.49
CA ALA A 124 14.54 5.56 -20.83
C ALA A 124 14.31 6.93 -21.49
N LYS A 125 15.01 7.99 -21.03
CA LYS A 125 14.97 9.31 -21.68
C LYS A 125 15.50 9.28 -23.11
N LEU A 126 16.62 8.59 -23.33
CA LEU A 126 17.22 8.43 -24.66
C LEU A 126 16.28 7.70 -25.63
N MET A 127 15.46 6.79 -25.13
CA MET A 127 14.42 6.10 -25.90
C MET A 127 13.14 6.93 -26.07
N GLY A 128 13.14 8.23 -25.72
CA GLY A 128 12.01 9.14 -25.90
C GLY A 128 10.91 9.02 -24.84
N ILE A 129 11.14 8.30 -23.75
CA ILE A 129 10.15 8.16 -22.67
C ILE A 129 10.18 9.41 -21.78
N ASN A 130 9.02 10.04 -21.60
CA ASN A 130 8.89 11.16 -20.67
C ASN A 130 8.86 10.66 -19.21
N VAL A 131 10.04 10.56 -18.59
CA VAL A 131 10.24 10.04 -17.23
C VAL A 131 9.37 10.78 -16.21
N ASN A 132 9.24 12.11 -16.34
CA ASN A 132 8.44 12.91 -15.43
C ASN A 132 6.96 12.48 -15.43
N ARG A 133 6.40 12.30 -16.63
CA ARG A 133 5.01 11.87 -16.80
C ARG A 133 4.78 10.46 -16.24
N ILE A 134 5.73 9.55 -16.48
CA ILE A 134 5.64 8.18 -15.99
C ILE A 134 5.66 8.12 -14.46
N ILE A 135 6.54 8.88 -13.81
CA ILE A 135 6.59 8.93 -12.34
C ILE A 135 5.27 9.49 -11.79
N THR A 136 4.73 10.57 -12.35
CA THR A 136 3.45 11.12 -11.89
C THR A 136 2.30 10.12 -12.04
N ILE A 137 2.25 9.38 -13.16
CA ILE A 137 1.23 8.32 -13.36
C ILE A 137 1.40 7.20 -12.33
N THR A 138 2.64 6.79 -12.04
CA THR A 138 2.92 5.77 -11.02
C THR A 138 2.42 6.20 -9.64
N PHE A 139 2.67 7.44 -9.25
CA PHE A 139 2.14 8.01 -7.99
C PHE A 139 0.61 8.06 -7.98
N ALA A 140 -0.02 8.45 -9.10
CA ALA A 140 -1.47 8.47 -9.21
C ALA A 140 -2.09 7.07 -9.02
N ILE A 141 -1.53 6.05 -9.68
CA ILE A 141 -1.98 4.66 -9.54
C ILE A 141 -1.75 4.17 -8.11
N GLY A 142 -0.56 4.40 -7.54
CA GLY A 142 -0.25 4.00 -6.16
C GLY A 142 -1.20 4.63 -5.14
N SER A 143 -1.52 5.91 -5.30
CA SER A 143 -2.46 6.62 -4.42
C SER A 143 -3.91 6.14 -4.58
N ALA A 144 -4.33 5.80 -5.79
CA ALA A 144 -5.64 5.19 -6.03
C ALA A 144 -5.74 3.82 -5.34
N LEU A 145 -4.69 3.00 -5.46
CA LEU A 145 -4.63 1.69 -4.79
C LEU A 145 -4.60 1.83 -3.26
N ALA A 146 -3.93 2.85 -2.72
CA ALA A 146 -3.94 3.15 -1.29
C ALA A 146 -5.35 3.50 -0.78
N ALA A 147 -6.16 4.23 -1.58
CA ALA A 147 -7.55 4.51 -1.25
C ALA A 147 -8.40 3.21 -1.18
N PHE A 148 -8.23 2.30 -2.14
CA PHE A 148 -8.87 0.99 -2.10
C PHE A 148 -8.44 0.19 -0.86
N ALA A 149 -7.13 0.15 -0.54
CA ALA A 149 -6.62 -0.55 0.62
C ALA A 149 -7.19 0.02 1.93
N GLY A 150 -7.26 1.35 2.06
CA GLY A 150 -7.86 2.03 3.21
C GLY A 150 -9.35 1.69 3.36
N MET A 151 -10.09 1.59 2.26
CA MET A 151 -11.49 1.19 2.28
C MET A 151 -11.65 -0.25 2.79
N PHE A 152 -10.86 -1.21 2.29
CA PHE A 152 -10.90 -2.60 2.77
C PHE A 152 -10.46 -2.71 4.24
N TYR A 153 -9.54 -1.86 4.68
CA TYR A 153 -9.15 -1.81 6.08
C TYR A 153 -10.30 -1.34 6.98
N LEU A 154 -11.04 -0.31 6.56
CA LEU A 154 -12.22 0.20 7.28
C LEU A 154 -13.38 -0.81 7.32
N LEU A 155 -13.47 -1.76 6.39
CA LEU A 155 -14.46 -2.86 6.47
C LEU A 155 -14.18 -3.80 7.64
N GLN A 156 -12.94 -3.92 8.06
CA GLN A 156 -12.55 -4.77 9.20
C GLN A 156 -12.54 -3.98 10.52
N ILE A 157 -12.09 -2.73 10.49
CA ILE A 157 -12.02 -1.83 11.65
C ILE A 157 -12.83 -0.57 11.31
N PRO A 158 -14.12 -0.53 11.66
CA PRO A 158 -15.05 0.53 11.24
C PRO A 158 -14.89 1.82 12.04
N ASN A 159 -13.65 2.21 12.33
CA ASN A 159 -13.29 3.45 13.01
C ASN A 159 -12.27 4.21 12.16
N ALA A 160 -12.62 5.42 11.77
CA ALA A 160 -11.72 6.30 11.03
C ALA A 160 -11.00 7.26 11.99
N GLU A 161 -9.68 7.21 11.94
CA GLU A 161 -8.80 8.11 12.70
C GLU A 161 -7.78 8.75 11.75
N PRO A 162 -7.35 9.99 11.99
CA PRO A 162 -6.36 10.65 11.14
C PRO A 162 -5.02 9.91 11.05
N THR A 163 -4.67 9.12 12.06
CA THR A 163 -3.43 8.34 12.15
C THR A 163 -3.58 6.88 11.70
N LEU A 164 -4.77 6.46 11.29
CA LEU A 164 -5.11 5.07 10.97
C LEU A 164 -4.15 4.44 9.95
N GLY A 165 -3.65 5.21 8.99
CA GLY A 165 -2.78 4.73 7.92
C GLY A 165 -1.32 4.51 8.32
N ALA A 166 -0.87 4.98 9.48
CA ALA A 166 0.55 4.95 9.87
C ALA A 166 1.06 3.51 10.03
N MET A 167 0.43 2.71 10.88
CA MET A 167 0.83 1.32 11.12
C MET A 167 0.63 0.40 9.89
N PRO A 168 -0.52 0.40 9.22
CA PRO A 168 -0.69 -0.35 7.98
C PRO A 168 0.32 0.05 6.89
N GLY A 169 0.69 1.33 6.80
CA GLY A 169 1.70 1.81 5.85
C GLY A 169 3.08 1.19 6.10
N ILE A 170 3.53 1.14 7.35
CA ILE A 170 4.82 0.51 7.72
C ILE A 170 4.75 -1.00 7.47
N LYS A 171 3.65 -1.66 7.83
CA LYS A 171 3.44 -3.10 7.56
C LYS A 171 3.41 -3.40 6.05
N ALA A 172 2.80 -2.54 5.24
CA ALA A 172 2.78 -2.68 3.79
C ALA A 172 4.18 -2.55 3.17
N PHE A 173 5.00 -1.60 3.67
CA PHE A 173 6.40 -1.49 3.29
C PHE A 173 7.18 -2.75 3.66
N THR A 174 6.99 -3.25 4.89
CA THR A 174 7.60 -4.49 5.37
C THR A 174 7.20 -5.68 4.48
N ALA A 175 5.92 -5.80 4.14
CA ALA A 175 5.41 -6.82 3.23
C ALA A 175 6.05 -6.77 1.84
N ALA A 176 6.22 -5.55 1.29
CA ALA A 176 6.85 -5.36 -0.02
C ALA A 176 8.34 -5.73 0.00
N VAL A 177 9.04 -5.44 1.09
CA VAL A 177 10.46 -5.82 1.27
C VAL A 177 10.62 -7.33 1.42
N ILE A 178 9.81 -7.96 2.28
CA ILE A 178 9.78 -9.42 2.47
C ILE A 178 9.45 -10.13 1.16
N GLY A 179 8.44 -9.64 0.45
CA GLY A 179 8.00 -10.20 -0.82
C GLY A 179 9.03 -10.05 -1.95
N GLY A 180 9.83 -9.00 -1.88
CA GLY A 180 10.85 -8.62 -2.85
C GLY A 180 10.47 -7.35 -3.62
N ILE A 181 11.25 -6.29 -3.41
CA ILE A 181 11.03 -4.99 -4.05
C ILE A 181 11.02 -5.14 -5.58
N GLY A 182 9.98 -4.60 -6.23
CA GLY A 182 9.79 -4.70 -7.68
C GLY A 182 8.97 -5.90 -8.15
N SER A 183 8.54 -6.80 -7.24
CA SER A 183 7.66 -7.93 -7.57
C SER A 183 6.27 -7.72 -6.96
N ILE A 184 5.25 -7.45 -7.79
CA ILE A 184 3.87 -7.26 -7.33
C ILE A 184 3.32 -8.54 -6.67
N PRO A 185 3.45 -9.73 -7.28
CA PRO A 185 3.04 -10.97 -6.62
C PRO A 185 3.83 -11.24 -5.32
N GLY A 186 5.11 -10.83 -5.31
CA GLY A 186 5.94 -10.92 -4.11
C GLY A 186 5.38 -10.10 -2.95
N ALA A 187 5.04 -8.84 -3.19
CA ALA A 187 4.46 -7.96 -2.16
C ALA A 187 3.15 -8.53 -1.59
N MET A 188 2.29 -9.12 -2.44
CA MET A 188 1.07 -9.78 -1.98
C MET A 188 1.38 -11.00 -1.08
N LEU A 189 2.30 -11.86 -1.49
CA LEU A 189 2.71 -13.02 -0.68
C LEU A 189 3.34 -12.57 0.65
N GLY A 190 4.17 -11.51 0.63
CA GLY A 190 4.72 -10.90 1.84
C GLY A 190 3.64 -10.40 2.79
N GLY A 191 2.59 -9.75 2.25
CA GLY A 191 1.44 -9.29 3.02
C GLY A 191 0.63 -10.43 3.64
N ILE A 192 0.37 -11.50 2.88
CA ILE A 192 -0.31 -12.70 3.39
C ILE A 192 0.52 -13.35 4.50
N LEU A 193 1.81 -13.51 4.30
CA LEU A 193 2.72 -14.11 5.28
C LEU A 193 2.74 -13.29 6.59
N LEU A 194 2.87 -11.97 6.49
CA LEU A 194 2.79 -11.09 7.66
C LEU A 194 1.43 -11.19 8.36
N GLY A 195 0.33 -11.20 7.62
CA GLY A 195 -1.01 -11.33 8.20
C GLY A 195 -1.23 -12.66 8.91
N VAL A 196 -0.70 -13.77 8.39
CA VAL A 196 -0.74 -15.09 9.04
C VAL A 196 0.06 -15.07 10.35
N ILE A 197 1.28 -14.51 10.32
CA ILE A 197 2.13 -14.40 11.52
C ILE A 197 1.47 -13.50 12.56
N GLU A 198 0.90 -12.37 12.16
CA GLU A 198 0.17 -11.47 13.05
C GLU A 198 -0.97 -12.19 13.77
N LYS A 199 -1.80 -12.91 13.02
CA LYS A 199 -2.92 -13.67 13.62
C LYS A 199 -2.45 -14.81 14.50
N PHE A 200 -1.38 -15.50 14.13
CA PHE A 200 -0.77 -16.53 14.97
C PHE A 200 -0.24 -15.94 16.28
N CYS A 201 0.50 -14.84 16.24
CA CYS A 201 1.01 -14.16 17.43
C CYS A 201 -0.13 -13.68 18.35
N LEU A 202 -1.19 -13.12 17.78
CA LEU A 202 -2.36 -12.65 18.54
C LEU A 202 -3.16 -13.79 19.16
N SER A 203 -3.10 -15.01 18.62
CA SER A 203 -3.79 -16.18 19.19
C SER A 203 -3.10 -16.73 20.44
N VAL A 204 -1.82 -16.42 20.64
CA VAL A 204 -1.04 -16.85 21.80
C VAL A 204 -0.89 -15.68 22.78
N PRO A 205 -1.51 -15.69 23.97
CA PRO A 205 -1.52 -14.55 24.90
C PRO A 205 -0.13 -14.01 25.27
N VAL A 206 0.86 -14.89 25.35
CA VAL A 206 2.25 -14.51 25.68
C VAL A 206 2.93 -13.75 24.53
N LEU A 207 2.58 -14.05 23.27
CA LEU A 207 3.18 -13.44 22.08
C LEU A 207 2.43 -12.17 21.63
N ALA A 208 1.18 -12.01 22.01
CA ALA A 208 0.33 -10.91 21.57
C ALA A 208 0.95 -9.51 21.78
N PRO A 209 1.57 -9.17 22.93
CA PRO A 209 2.22 -7.87 23.12
C PRO A 209 3.45 -7.65 22.23
N TYR A 210 4.08 -8.73 21.75
CA TYR A 210 5.31 -8.71 20.98
C TYR A 210 5.08 -8.86 19.46
N THR A 211 3.83 -8.87 19.01
CA THR A 211 3.47 -9.10 17.60
C THR A 211 4.24 -8.21 16.63
N THR A 212 4.25 -6.91 16.88
CA THR A 212 4.97 -5.93 16.03
C THR A 212 6.49 -6.16 16.05
N ALA A 213 7.05 -6.50 17.21
CA ALA A 213 8.48 -6.81 17.31
C ALA A 213 8.85 -8.07 16.52
N LEU A 214 7.99 -9.09 16.55
CA LEU A 214 8.17 -10.34 15.79
C LEU A 214 8.07 -10.10 14.27
N GLU A 215 7.14 -9.26 13.82
CA GLU A 215 7.01 -8.87 12.41
C GLU A 215 8.28 -8.18 11.88
N PHE A 216 8.82 -7.22 12.64
CA PHE A 216 10.06 -6.56 12.25
C PHE A 216 11.30 -7.45 12.40
N SER A 217 11.34 -8.34 13.39
CA SER A 217 12.39 -9.34 13.51
C SER A 217 12.42 -10.27 12.29
N LEU A 218 11.24 -10.69 11.82
CA LEU A 218 11.11 -11.47 10.60
C LEU A 218 11.65 -10.72 9.38
N LEU A 219 11.35 -9.41 9.26
CA LEU A 219 11.91 -8.58 8.20
C LEU A 219 13.44 -8.62 8.22
N ILE A 220 14.05 -8.42 9.40
CA ILE A 220 15.51 -8.42 9.55
C ILE A 220 16.08 -9.78 9.16
N VAL A 221 15.49 -10.87 9.63
CA VAL A 221 15.95 -12.24 9.31
C VAL A 221 15.87 -12.49 7.80
N ILE A 222 14.77 -12.11 7.15
CA ILE A 222 14.63 -12.30 5.70
C ILE A 222 15.66 -11.46 4.94
N LEU A 223 15.91 -10.21 5.33
CA LEU A 223 16.92 -9.37 4.69
C LEU A 223 18.35 -9.92 4.86
N LEU A 224 18.65 -10.55 6.00
CA LEU A 224 19.95 -11.19 6.23
C LEU A 224 20.14 -12.46 5.37
N VAL A 225 19.07 -13.27 5.23
CA VAL A 225 19.14 -14.55 4.49
C VAL A 225 18.94 -14.34 3.00
N ARG A 226 18.01 -13.45 2.61
CA ARG A 226 17.67 -13.12 1.22
C ARG A 226 17.46 -11.62 1.06
N PRO A 227 18.51 -10.83 0.81
CA PRO A 227 18.42 -9.36 0.69
C PRO A 227 17.53 -8.90 -0.47
N THR A 228 17.22 -9.75 -1.44
CA THR A 228 16.29 -9.46 -2.55
C THR A 228 14.84 -9.76 -2.20
N GLY A 229 14.55 -10.32 -1.02
CA GLY A 229 13.23 -10.81 -0.66
C GLY A 229 12.91 -12.19 -1.27
N ILE A 230 11.67 -12.67 -1.07
CA ILE A 230 11.25 -14.04 -1.47
C ILE A 230 11.21 -14.19 -3.01
N LEU A 231 10.60 -13.23 -3.71
CA LEU A 231 10.41 -13.23 -5.17
C LEU A 231 11.14 -12.06 -5.88
N GLY A 232 12.05 -11.37 -5.20
CA GLY A 232 12.81 -10.27 -5.79
C GLY A 232 13.79 -10.76 -6.87
N LYS A 233 13.92 -9.96 -7.94
CA LYS A 233 14.92 -10.20 -8.97
C LYS A 233 16.29 -9.73 -8.49
N LYS A 234 17.35 -10.52 -8.71
CA LYS A 234 18.73 -10.06 -8.48
C LYS A 234 19.01 -8.87 -9.39
N LEU A 235 19.33 -7.72 -8.81
CA LEU A 235 19.86 -6.59 -9.57
C LEU A 235 21.17 -7.06 -10.20
N ARG A 236 21.26 -7.03 -11.53
CA ARG A 236 22.54 -7.19 -12.22
C ARG A 236 23.35 -5.93 -11.94
N GLU A 237 24.45 -6.07 -11.23
CA GLU A 237 25.45 -5.01 -11.16
C GLU A 237 25.88 -4.66 -12.59
N LYS A 238 25.68 -3.38 -12.95
CA LYS A 238 26.25 -2.85 -14.19
C LYS A 238 27.74 -2.72 -13.95
N VAL A 239 28.53 -3.61 -14.53
CA VAL A 239 29.98 -3.47 -14.66
C VAL A 239 30.26 -2.40 -15.70
#